data_19e2918348057012f3f15506c00c2f24
#
_entry.id   19e2918348057012f3f15506c00c2f24
#
_cell.length_a   1.000
_cell.length_b   1.000
_cell.length_c   1.000
_cell.angle_alpha   90.00
_cell.angle_beta   90.00
_cell.angle_gamma   90.00
#
_symmetry.space_group_name_H-M   'P 1'
#
loop_
_entity.id
_entity.type
_entity.pdbx_description
1 polymer ?
#
loop_
_entity_poly.entity_id
_entity_poly.type
_entity_poly.pdbx_seq_one_letter_code
_entity_poly.pdbx_strand_id
1 'polypeptide(L)'
;REKLEVVIKDAYKELFDRMDCARPRMEMGREAIADVGIWTAKKRYILNVHNNEGVAYAEPKLKIMGIEAIKSSTPSQCRDALKALFKVIVTGSETKTQDDIRQFKQHFFSLPAHEVAFPRGVSDIDKWTRKSGYAKGTPIHVRGAILHNQAIKDKSLTSKYEPVRNGDK
;
A
#
# COMPACT_ATOMS: atom_id res chain seq x y z
N ARG A 1 -6.73 -2.51 -31.21
CA ARG A 1 -7.27 -3.35 -30.11
C ARG A 1 -7.61 -4.74 -30.65
N GLU A 2 -8.57 -4.85 -31.57
CA GLU A 2 -9.02 -6.10 -32.16
C GLU A 2 -7.88 -6.93 -32.77
N LYS A 3 -6.95 -6.29 -33.48
CA LYS A 3 -5.77 -6.95 -34.07
C LYS A 3 -4.90 -7.62 -32.99
N LEU A 4 -4.70 -6.98 -31.83
CA LEU A 4 -3.87 -7.54 -30.76
C LEU A 4 -4.59 -8.72 -30.06
N GLU A 5 -5.89 -8.62 -29.85
CA GLU A 5 -6.70 -9.69 -29.26
C GLU A 5 -6.71 -10.95 -30.17
N VAL A 6 -6.78 -10.77 -31.50
CA VAL A 6 -6.68 -11.86 -32.47
C VAL A 6 -5.29 -12.53 -32.40
N VAL A 7 -4.22 -11.75 -32.46
CA VAL A 7 -2.84 -12.27 -32.40
C VAL A 7 -2.61 -13.09 -31.11
N ILE A 8 -3.10 -12.60 -29.96
CA ILE A 8 -2.97 -13.32 -28.68
C ILE A 8 -3.77 -14.62 -28.69
N LYS A 9 -4.99 -14.62 -29.22
CA LYS A 9 -5.81 -15.86 -29.34
C LYS A 9 -5.16 -16.90 -30.25
N ASP A 10 -4.62 -16.45 -31.37
CA ASP A 10 -3.95 -17.37 -32.34
C ASP A 10 -2.67 -17.94 -31.72
N ALA A 11 -1.87 -17.11 -31.00
CA ALA A 11 -0.68 -17.59 -30.31
C ALA A 11 -1.00 -18.56 -29.17
N TYR A 12 -2.09 -18.37 -28.44
CA TYR A 12 -2.53 -19.32 -27.41
C TYR A 12 -3.03 -20.63 -28.05
N LYS A 13 -3.77 -20.54 -29.14
CA LYS A 13 -4.22 -21.75 -29.88
C LYS A 13 -3.03 -22.59 -30.34
N GLU A 14 -2.05 -21.97 -30.98
CA GLU A 14 -0.82 -22.63 -31.41
C GLU A 14 -0.08 -23.27 -30.22
N LEU A 15 0.01 -22.56 -29.07
CA LEU A 15 0.64 -23.09 -27.87
C LEU A 15 -0.11 -24.33 -27.34
N PHE A 16 -1.43 -24.28 -27.27
CA PHE A 16 -2.25 -25.38 -26.77
C PHE A 16 -2.20 -26.61 -27.68
N ASP A 17 -2.22 -26.38 -29.00
CA ASP A 17 -2.08 -27.46 -30.00
C ASP A 17 -0.70 -28.13 -29.87
N ARG A 18 0.37 -27.34 -29.70
CA ARG A 18 1.73 -27.85 -29.50
C ARG A 18 1.91 -28.63 -28.20
N MET A 19 1.18 -28.24 -27.15
CA MET A 19 1.25 -28.88 -25.84
C MET A 19 0.23 -30.01 -25.64
N ASP A 20 -0.55 -30.34 -26.67
CA ASP A 20 -1.63 -31.34 -26.63
C ASP A 20 -2.61 -31.11 -25.45
N CYS A 21 -3.03 -29.84 -25.26
CA CYS A 21 -3.92 -29.47 -24.19
C CYS A 21 -5.37 -29.82 -24.47
N ALA A 22 -5.92 -30.79 -23.73
CA ALA A 22 -7.30 -31.24 -23.88
C ALA A 22 -8.35 -30.16 -23.59
N ARG A 23 -8.01 -29.15 -22.74
CA ARG A 23 -8.90 -28.03 -22.38
C ARG A 23 -8.09 -26.74 -22.18
N PRO A 24 -7.96 -25.90 -23.21
CA PRO A 24 -7.35 -24.57 -23.04
C PRO A 24 -8.19 -23.69 -22.11
N ARG A 25 -7.58 -23.22 -21.01
CA ARG A 25 -8.25 -22.38 -20.01
C ARG A 25 -7.56 -21.02 -19.82
N MET A 26 -6.49 -20.76 -20.54
CA MET A 26 -5.79 -19.48 -20.45
C MET A 26 -6.47 -18.46 -21.34
N GLU A 27 -6.88 -17.37 -20.73
CA GLU A 27 -7.41 -16.21 -21.42
C GLU A 27 -6.62 -14.98 -20.99
N MET A 28 -6.29 -14.12 -21.93
CA MET A 28 -5.67 -12.82 -21.65
C MET A 28 -6.63 -11.72 -22.07
N GLY A 29 -7.19 -11.06 -21.08
CA GLY A 29 -8.02 -9.88 -21.27
C GLY A 29 -7.22 -8.60 -21.07
N ARG A 30 -7.69 -7.51 -21.66
CA ARG A 30 -7.15 -6.20 -21.40
C ARG A 30 -7.57 -5.73 -20.02
N GLU A 31 -6.60 -5.48 -19.13
CA GLU A 31 -6.87 -5.00 -17.78
C GLU A 31 -7.14 -3.49 -17.75
N ALA A 32 -6.22 -2.68 -18.29
CA ALA A 32 -6.33 -1.22 -18.19
C ALA A 32 -5.93 -0.49 -19.47
N ILE A 33 -6.52 0.68 -19.70
CA ILE A 33 -6.05 1.70 -20.64
C ILE A 33 -5.69 2.94 -19.84
N ALA A 34 -4.48 3.41 -19.99
CA ALA A 34 -3.95 4.63 -19.37
C ALA A 34 -3.29 5.51 -20.43
N ASP A 35 -3.35 6.82 -20.26
CA ASP A 35 -2.64 7.80 -21.09
C ASP A 35 -1.22 8.04 -20.58
N VAL A 36 -1.02 7.99 -19.26
CA VAL A 36 0.28 8.15 -18.61
C VAL A 36 0.58 6.97 -17.71
N GLY A 37 1.80 6.45 -17.79
CA GLY A 37 2.30 5.38 -16.94
C GLY A 37 3.74 5.61 -16.50
N ILE A 38 4.02 5.39 -15.22
CA ILE A 38 5.34 5.51 -14.62
C ILE A 38 5.67 4.18 -13.94
N TRP A 39 6.70 3.51 -14.43
CA TRP A 39 7.21 2.26 -13.86
C TRP A 39 8.52 2.52 -13.13
N THR A 40 8.52 2.37 -11.81
CA THR A 40 9.71 2.62 -10.98
C THR A 40 10.53 1.35 -10.74
N ALA A 41 9.88 0.18 -10.74
CA ALA A 41 10.54 -1.11 -10.60
C ALA A 41 9.56 -2.26 -10.97
N LYS A 42 10.02 -3.51 -10.94
CA LYS A 42 9.16 -4.69 -11.09
C LYS A 42 8.02 -4.66 -10.06
N LYS A 43 6.78 -4.80 -10.52
CA LYS A 43 5.55 -4.72 -9.71
C LYS A 43 5.32 -3.37 -9.00
N ARG A 44 6.00 -2.29 -9.42
CA ARG A 44 5.85 -0.95 -8.86
C ARG A 44 5.57 0.04 -9.98
N TYR A 45 4.33 0.51 -10.05
CA TYR A 45 3.92 1.44 -11.10
C TYR A 45 2.77 2.35 -10.66
N ILE A 46 2.60 3.44 -11.41
CA ILE A 46 1.50 4.39 -11.31
C ILE A 46 0.94 4.55 -12.71
N LEU A 47 -0.38 4.41 -12.87
CA LEU A 47 -1.08 4.61 -14.13
C LEU A 47 -2.20 5.62 -13.95
N ASN A 48 -2.38 6.50 -14.94
CA ASN A 48 -3.57 7.34 -15.06
C ASN A 48 -4.61 6.62 -15.94
N VAL A 49 -5.52 5.91 -15.32
CA VAL A 49 -6.39 4.92 -15.97
C VAL A 49 -7.71 5.53 -16.43
N HIS A 50 -8.01 5.43 -17.71
CA HIS A 50 -9.28 5.83 -18.34
C HIS A 50 -10.28 4.67 -18.44
N ASN A 51 -9.79 3.44 -18.52
CA ASN A 51 -10.64 2.24 -18.58
C ASN A 51 -9.96 1.10 -17.82
N ASN A 52 -10.72 0.42 -16.97
CA ASN A 52 -10.24 -0.76 -16.25
C ASN A 52 -11.23 -1.91 -16.46
N GLU A 53 -10.75 -3.04 -16.98
CA GLU A 53 -11.55 -4.25 -17.23
C GLU A 53 -12.83 -3.99 -18.05
N GLY A 54 -12.76 -3.07 -19.02
CA GLY A 54 -13.90 -2.72 -19.87
C GLY A 54 -14.74 -1.54 -19.35
N VAL A 55 -14.61 -1.16 -18.08
CA VAL A 55 -15.33 -0.01 -17.49
C VAL A 55 -14.59 1.29 -17.80
N ALA A 56 -15.20 2.18 -18.55
CA ALA A 56 -14.67 3.52 -18.81
C ALA A 56 -14.94 4.46 -17.63
N TYR A 57 -13.96 5.27 -17.27
CA TYR A 57 -14.12 6.32 -16.28
C TYR A 57 -14.37 7.67 -16.96
N ALA A 58 -15.33 8.45 -16.44
CA ALA A 58 -15.57 9.82 -16.91
C ALA A 58 -14.35 10.72 -16.63
N GLU A 59 -13.72 10.54 -15.47
CA GLU A 59 -12.44 11.14 -15.13
C GLU A 59 -11.41 10.04 -14.86
N PRO A 60 -10.16 10.21 -15.33
CA PRO A 60 -9.10 9.22 -15.11
C PRO A 60 -8.85 8.97 -13.62
N LYS A 61 -8.59 7.72 -13.27
CA LYS A 61 -8.28 7.30 -11.91
C LYS A 61 -6.85 6.81 -11.78
N LEU A 62 -6.19 7.19 -10.71
CA LEU A 62 -4.86 6.67 -10.40
C LEU A 62 -4.92 5.20 -9.97
N LYS A 63 -4.21 4.34 -10.71
CA LYS A 63 -3.92 2.96 -10.32
C LYS A 63 -2.48 2.88 -9.85
N ILE A 64 -2.29 2.62 -8.55
CA ILE A 64 -0.98 2.59 -7.90
C ILE A 64 -0.73 1.17 -7.43
N MET A 65 0.41 0.59 -7.79
CA MET A 65 0.80 -0.75 -7.39
C MET A 65 2.19 -0.78 -6.78
N GLY A 66 2.31 -1.50 -5.65
CA GLY A 66 3.59 -1.80 -4.99
C GLY A 66 4.33 -0.60 -4.38
N ILE A 67 3.75 0.57 -4.38
CA ILE A 67 4.34 1.82 -3.89
C ILE A 67 3.84 2.11 -2.46
N GLU A 68 4.61 2.86 -1.71
CA GLU A 68 4.36 3.17 -0.29
C GLU A 68 3.03 3.88 -0.05
N ALA A 69 2.51 4.61 -1.04
CA ALA A 69 1.21 5.30 -0.97
C ALA A 69 -0.01 4.39 -0.73
N ILE A 70 0.12 3.08 -0.96
CA ILE A 70 -0.96 2.10 -0.73
C ILE A 70 -0.67 1.14 0.42
N LYS A 71 0.53 1.17 0.99
CA LYS A 71 0.93 0.24 2.06
C LYS A 71 0.33 0.68 3.39
N SER A 72 -0.33 -0.24 4.09
CA SER A 72 -0.91 0.04 5.41
C SER A 72 0.13 0.34 6.49
N SER A 73 1.40 0.00 6.26
CA SER A 73 2.52 0.33 7.15
C SER A 73 3.04 1.76 6.99
N THR A 74 2.62 2.48 5.96
CA THR A 74 2.97 3.90 5.77
C THR A 74 1.97 4.77 6.55
N PRO A 75 2.41 5.81 7.27
CA PRO A 75 1.51 6.74 7.95
C PRO A 75 0.45 7.31 7.01
N SER A 76 -0.79 7.51 7.50
CA SER A 76 -1.91 7.99 6.69
C SER A 76 -1.60 9.32 6.00
N GLN A 77 -1.05 10.27 6.73
CA GLN A 77 -0.66 11.58 6.20
C GLN A 77 0.33 11.46 5.01
N CYS A 78 1.32 10.57 5.13
CA CYS A 78 2.24 10.30 4.02
C CYS A 78 1.57 9.64 2.83
N ARG A 79 0.63 8.71 3.06
CA ARG A 79 -0.09 8.02 1.97
C ARG A 79 -0.94 8.99 1.17
N ASP A 80 -1.65 9.89 1.86
CA ASP A 80 -2.55 10.84 1.23
C ASP A 80 -1.76 11.92 0.46
N ALA A 81 -0.68 12.42 1.05
CA ALA A 81 0.24 13.32 0.36
C ALA A 81 0.87 12.67 -0.88
N LEU A 82 1.33 11.43 -0.80
CA LEU A 82 1.89 10.71 -1.95
C LEU A 82 0.86 10.52 -3.07
N LYS A 83 -0.40 10.18 -2.74
CA LYS A 83 -1.47 10.06 -3.76
C LYS A 83 -1.75 11.41 -4.44
N ALA A 84 -1.80 12.49 -3.67
CA ALA A 84 -1.97 13.83 -4.21
C ALA A 84 -0.81 14.23 -5.13
N LEU A 85 0.44 14.00 -4.70
CA LEU A 85 1.63 14.24 -5.51
C LEU A 85 1.64 13.43 -6.80
N PHE A 86 1.29 12.13 -6.76
CA PHE A 86 1.23 11.31 -7.96
C PHE A 86 0.18 11.81 -8.96
N LYS A 87 -0.94 12.35 -8.49
CA LYS A 87 -1.93 12.99 -9.35
C LYS A 87 -1.33 14.20 -10.07
N VAL A 88 -0.56 15.02 -9.39
CA VAL A 88 0.13 16.18 -9.97
C VAL A 88 1.23 15.75 -10.95
N ILE A 89 2.01 14.73 -10.62
CA ILE A 89 3.10 14.20 -11.50
C ILE A 89 2.54 13.67 -12.81
N VAL A 90 1.43 12.91 -12.79
CA VAL A 90 0.84 12.38 -14.04
C VAL A 90 0.16 13.46 -14.89
N THR A 91 -0.18 14.62 -14.32
CA THR A 91 -0.68 15.78 -15.06
C THR A 91 0.42 16.69 -15.61
N GLY A 92 1.69 16.43 -15.26
CA GLY A 92 2.85 17.02 -15.91
C GLY A 92 3.34 18.36 -15.36
N SER A 93 3.02 18.74 -14.11
CA SER A 93 3.51 19.99 -13.50
C SER A 93 4.66 19.76 -12.52
N GLU A 94 5.91 19.89 -12.96
CA GLU A 94 7.10 19.76 -12.13
C GLU A 94 7.15 20.83 -11.02
N THR A 95 6.96 22.09 -11.38
CA THR A 95 7.00 23.21 -10.42
C THR A 95 5.99 23.01 -9.30
N LYS A 96 4.73 22.67 -9.67
CA LYS A 96 3.69 22.39 -8.69
C LYS A 96 4.05 21.20 -7.81
N THR A 97 4.60 20.13 -8.38
CA THR A 97 5.06 18.95 -7.62
C THR A 97 6.09 19.34 -6.56
N GLN A 98 7.07 20.16 -6.92
CA GLN A 98 8.10 20.61 -5.98
C GLN A 98 7.52 21.49 -4.87
N ASP A 99 6.57 22.37 -5.20
CA ASP A 99 5.92 23.23 -4.23
C ASP A 99 5.05 22.41 -3.26
N ASP A 100 4.29 21.45 -3.75
CA ASP A 100 3.49 20.53 -2.93
C ASP A 100 4.40 19.71 -1.97
N ILE A 101 5.57 19.26 -2.43
CA ILE A 101 6.56 18.57 -1.58
C ILE A 101 7.07 19.49 -0.48
N ARG A 102 7.40 20.75 -0.80
CA ARG A 102 7.88 21.73 0.21
C ARG A 102 6.79 22.01 1.26
N GLN A 103 5.56 22.21 0.83
CA GLN A 103 4.42 22.45 1.72
C GLN A 103 4.15 21.22 2.60
N PHE A 104 4.13 20.01 2.02
CA PHE A 104 3.96 18.80 2.81
C PHE A 104 5.08 18.61 3.83
N LYS A 105 6.35 18.89 3.47
CA LYS A 105 7.47 18.82 4.41
C LYS A 105 7.27 19.74 5.61
N GLN A 106 6.82 20.97 5.41
CA GLN A 106 6.55 21.92 6.50
C GLN A 106 5.39 21.42 7.37
N HIS A 107 4.29 20.96 6.74
CA HIS A 107 3.15 20.41 7.44
C HIS A 107 3.54 19.15 8.25
N PHE A 108 4.32 18.25 7.69
CA PHE A 108 4.75 17.01 8.33
C PHE A 108 5.52 17.26 9.64
N PHE A 109 6.34 18.29 9.70
CA PHE A 109 7.06 18.66 10.93
C PHE A 109 6.17 19.25 12.03
N SER A 110 4.98 19.72 11.69
CA SER A 110 4.01 20.25 12.66
C SER A 110 3.08 19.17 13.22
N LEU A 111 3.07 17.97 12.63
CA LEU A 111 2.18 16.88 13.04
C LEU A 111 2.62 16.25 14.37
N PRO A 112 1.66 15.81 15.20
CA PRO A 112 1.97 15.08 16.41
C PRO A 112 2.58 13.70 16.10
N ALA A 113 3.40 13.18 17.01
CA ALA A 113 4.19 11.96 16.80
C ALA A 113 3.35 10.74 16.37
N HIS A 114 2.11 10.60 16.85
CA HIS A 114 1.24 9.47 16.52
C HIS A 114 0.75 9.50 15.06
N GLU A 115 0.68 10.66 14.41
CA GLU A 115 0.28 10.77 13.00
C GLU A 115 1.43 10.51 12.03
N VAL A 116 2.67 10.71 12.47
CA VAL A 116 3.88 10.47 11.67
C VAL A 116 4.51 9.11 11.94
N ALA A 117 4.11 8.43 13.00
CA ALA A 117 4.61 7.12 13.36
C ALA A 117 4.23 6.05 12.32
N PHE A 118 5.16 5.14 12.02
CA PHE A 118 4.88 4.00 11.16
C PHE A 118 4.02 2.97 11.90
N PRO A 119 2.77 2.72 11.48
CA PRO A 119 1.92 1.75 12.13
C PRO A 119 2.48 0.34 11.94
N ARG A 120 2.53 -0.43 13.02
CA ARG A 120 2.97 -1.82 13.05
C ARG A 120 1.95 -2.69 13.75
N GLY A 121 1.52 -3.75 13.10
CA GLY A 121 0.66 -4.74 13.73
C GLY A 121 1.39 -5.46 14.87
N VAL A 122 0.74 -5.62 16.01
CA VAL A 122 1.26 -6.33 17.16
C VAL A 122 0.71 -7.76 17.17
N SER A 123 1.59 -8.75 17.29
CA SER A 123 1.23 -10.16 17.36
C SER A 123 2.03 -10.89 18.43
N ASP A 124 1.47 -11.99 18.91
CA ASP A 124 2.11 -12.90 19.87
C ASP A 124 2.57 -12.21 21.17
N ILE A 125 1.81 -11.24 21.69
CA ILE A 125 2.17 -10.49 22.91
C ILE A 125 2.49 -11.46 24.05
N ASP A 126 1.65 -12.48 24.26
CA ASP A 126 1.81 -13.44 25.36
C ASP A 126 3.09 -14.24 25.25
N LYS A 127 3.48 -14.65 24.03
CA LYS A 127 4.74 -15.33 23.76
C LYS A 127 5.96 -14.53 24.23
N TRP A 128 5.88 -13.23 24.10
CA TRP A 128 6.98 -12.32 24.38
C TRP A 128 6.96 -11.72 25.78
N THR A 129 5.80 -11.76 26.47
CA THR A 129 5.65 -11.21 27.82
C THR A 129 6.36 -12.09 28.87
N ARG A 130 7.03 -11.45 29.81
CA ARG A 130 7.67 -12.08 30.98
C ARG A 130 7.27 -11.32 32.25
N LYS A 131 7.41 -11.97 33.41
CA LYS A 131 7.11 -11.33 34.71
C LYS A 131 7.88 -10.01 34.93
N SER A 132 9.09 -9.92 34.40
CA SER A 132 9.96 -8.73 34.48
C SER A 132 9.93 -7.86 33.22
N GLY A 133 8.90 -7.96 32.38
CA GLY A 133 8.78 -7.17 31.14
C GLY A 133 8.68 -8.05 29.90
N TYR A 134 9.70 -8.08 29.05
CA TYR A 134 9.69 -8.80 27.77
C TYR A 134 10.90 -9.71 27.58
N ALA A 135 10.77 -10.72 26.71
CA ALA A 135 11.84 -11.67 26.40
C ALA A 135 12.95 -11.04 25.54
N LYS A 136 14.17 -11.63 25.59
CA LYS A 136 15.24 -11.28 24.65
C LYS A 136 14.81 -11.59 23.21
N GLY A 137 15.07 -10.69 22.28
CA GLY A 137 14.67 -10.83 20.85
C GLY A 137 13.25 -10.37 20.54
N THR A 138 12.50 -9.84 21.51
CA THR A 138 11.17 -9.25 21.26
C THR A 138 11.26 -8.14 20.21
N PRO A 139 10.41 -8.16 19.16
CA PRO A 139 10.31 -7.07 18.19
C PRO A 139 10.01 -5.72 18.87
N ILE A 140 10.57 -4.63 18.37
CA ILE A 140 10.51 -3.32 19.05
C ILE A 140 9.07 -2.81 19.27
N HIS A 141 8.16 -3.02 18.32
CA HIS A 141 6.75 -2.64 18.41
C HIS A 141 5.99 -3.48 19.45
N VAL A 142 6.29 -4.79 19.55
CA VAL A 142 5.72 -5.66 20.57
C VAL A 142 6.25 -5.31 21.96
N ARG A 143 7.52 -4.92 22.05
CA ARG A 143 8.14 -4.43 23.28
C ARG A 143 7.42 -3.17 23.78
N GLY A 144 7.13 -2.22 22.88
CA GLY A 144 6.36 -1.03 23.19
C GLY A 144 4.96 -1.37 23.72
N ALA A 145 4.25 -2.29 23.07
CA ALA A 145 2.93 -2.75 23.50
C ALA A 145 2.95 -3.39 24.92
N ILE A 146 3.92 -4.26 25.19
CA ILE A 146 4.07 -4.89 26.52
C ILE A 146 4.33 -3.84 27.61
N LEU A 147 5.26 -2.90 27.36
CA LEU A 147 5.56 -1.84 28.32
C LEU A 147 4.37 -0.89 28.53
N HIS A 148 3.63 -0.56 27.46
CA HIS A 148 2.41 0.22 27.56
C HIS A 148 1.37 -0.48 28.44
N ASN A 149 1.09 -1.77 28.18
CA ASN A 149 0.14 -2.55 28.95
C ASN A 149 0.54 -2.68 30.41
N GLN A 150 1.83 -2.83 30.70
CA GLN A 150 2.36 -2.85 32.05
C GLN A 150 2.18 -1.51 32.75
N ALA A 151 2.52 -0.40 32.08
CA ALA A 151 2.38 0.95 32.62
C ALA A 151 0.91 1.30 32.94
N ILE A 152 -0.04 0.86 32.12
CA ILE A 152 -1.49 1.01 32.40
C ILE A 152 -1.89 0.29 33.69
N LYS A 153 -1.41 -0.93 33.89
CA LYS A 153 -1.71 -1.72 35.09
C LYS A 153 -1.06 -1.10 36.34
N ASP A 154 0.23 -0.78 36.27
CA ASP A 154 1.01 -0.27 37.40
C ASP A 154 0.48 1.10 37.90
N LYS A 155 -0.03 1.91 36.98
CA LYS A 155 -0.58 3.26 37.29
C LYS A 155 -2.10 3.26 37.45
N SER A 156 -2.77 2.11 37.44
CA SER A 156 -4.24 1.97 37.53
C SER A 156 -5.00 2.82 36.50
N LEU A 157 -4.49 2.90 35.26
CA LEU A 157 -5.04 3.73 34.20
C LEU A 157 -5.97 2.98 33.25
N THR A 158 -6.45 1.80 33.62
CA THR A 158 -7.31 0.95 32.79
C THR A 158 -8.67 1.57 32.43
N SER A 159 -9.14 2.54 33.21
CA SER A 159 -10.35 3.30 32.89
C SER A 159 -10.14 4.39 31.83
N LYS A 160 -8.89 4.79 31.61
CA LYS A 160 -8.53 5.89 30.69
C LYS A 160 -7.89 5.40 29.38
N TYR A 161 -7.17 4.30 29.44
CA TYR A 161 -6.44 3.77 28.29
C TYR A 161 -6.74 2.29 28.09
N GLU A 162 -6.96 1.88 26.87
CA GLU A 162 -7.11 0.48 26.50
C GLU A 162 -5.75 -0.22 26.36
N PRO A 163 -5.62 -1.47 26.84
CA PRO A 163 -4.42 -2.26 26.59
C PRO A 163 -4.34 -2.67 25.12
N VAL A 164 -3.14 -2.67 24.57
CA VAL A 164 -2.85 -3.16 23.23
C VAL A 164 -3.02 -4.69 23.20
N ARG A 165 -3.73 -5.18 22.19
CA ARG A 165 -4.03 -6.63 22.00
C ARG A 165 -3.35 -7.16 20.73
N ASN A 166 -3.35 -8.48 20.58
CA ASN A 166 -2.94 -9.12 19.34
C ASN A 166 -3.86 -8.70 18.19
N GLY A 167 -3.26 -8.22 17.10
CA GLY A 167 -3.95 -7.68 15.92
C GLY A 167 -4.05 -6.15 15.88
N ASP A 168 -3.83 -5.46 17.01
CA ASP A 168 -3.85 -4.00 17.04
C ASP A 168 -2.67 -3.40 16.24
N LYS A 169 -2.87 -2.14 15.80
CA LYS A 169 -1.92 -1.40 14.96
C LYS A 169 -1.60 -0.06 15.56
#